data_659de06cb447697f1abed79c57100496
#
_entry.id   659de06cb447697f1abed79c57100496
#
_cell.length_a   1.000
_cell.length_b   1.000
_cell.length_c   1.000
_cell.angle_alpha   90.00
_cell.angle_beta   90.00
_cell.angle_gamma   90.00
#
_symmetry.space_group_name_H-M   'P 1'
#
loop_
_entity.id
_entity.type
_entity.pdbx_description
1 polymer ?
#
loop_
_entity_poly.entity_id
_entity_poly.type
_entity_poly.pdbx_seq_one_letter_code
_entity_poly.pdbx_strand_id
1 'polypeptide(L)'
;MNARDENSVRVFQPGPRKVILLSSYGTGAEKGKNLGVPGYSHDIVMQLYAPLLESWGEVVSVSDPWTNLEAAIVDARAKGLDPIHLSVIPCQDAYLSPNVPNVLMPAWEFPDIPDHDFGDNPQSDWTKVASKCDALIVSGPFTSDAFRKSGVDVPIHHVQVPTPDSYFKLETWEANQTRTIDCEGYSFQPDEQEPVLIPMPVAPRRKPKRGLKKVGQSIERALRHQVRSLVNDEFYQKVSNRLKQAKKINMLPAEFEVDSLDLSGVVYTSIFNPKDGRKNWQDLVTSFLVAIGDKEDATLLVKLVTRDRVAVANFLRFYRGRELDHRCRIVVTNEYLTDQQLVDLTEASTYYIQTTRAEGNCLPLMNFLAAGRPGISPCHSAISDYFDNEIGFVAESNPEPAAWPHDPDLRMRSTWGRLVWTSMVDQIRESYKIAKENPEAYSELSRRSRERLKGWASPESVQGRLIDALDNVYAQSSDTPTTENYSDPTAPDSFSKRAA
;
A
#
# COMPACT_ATOMS: atom_id res chain seq x y z
N MET A 1 53.66 -48.90 -28.92
CA MET A 1 53.81 -48.08 -27.70
C MET A 1 53.22 -46.72 -28.00
N ASN A 2 51.99 -46.52 -27.74
CA ASN A 2 51.30 -45.22 -27.98
C ASN A 2 51.12 -44.52 -26.62
N ALA A 3 51.79 -43.41 -26.50
CA ALA A 3 51.56 -42.51 -25.37
C ALA A 3 50.16 -41.91 -25.41
N ARG A 4 49.41 -42.07 -24.40
CA ARG A 4 48.12 -41.37 -24.17
C ARG A 4 48.43 -39.95 -23.70
N ASP A 5 47.99 -38.97 -24.46
CA ASP A 5 47.87 -37.59 -24.01
C ASP A 5 46.71 -37.47 -23.00
N GLU A 6 47.03 -37.51 -21.74
CA GLU A 6 46.12 -37.15 -20.62
C GLU A 6 46.54 -35.77 -20.16
N ASN A 7 45.83 -34.71 -20.59
CA ASN A 7 45.64 -33.47 -19.89
C ASN A 7 44.80 -32.47 -20.67
N SER A 8 43.55 -32.82 -20.96
CA SER A 8 42.55 -31.79 -21.23
C SER A 8 41.95 -31.34 -19.89
N VAL A 9 42.54 -30.34 -19.27
CA VAL A 9 41.89 -29.59 -18.19
C VAL A 9 40.63 -28.99 -18.79
N ARG A 10 39.47 -29.57 -18.45
CA ARG A 10 38.18 -28.92 -18.70
C ARG A 10 38.14 -27.63 -17.91
N VAL A 11 38.41 -26.51 -18.55
CA VAL A 11 38.16 -25.17 -18.01
C VAL A 11 36.64 -25.10 -17.81
N PHE A 12 36.20 -25.20 -16.59
CA PHE A 12 34.81 -24.97 -16.18
C PHE A 12 34.56 -23.49 -16.48
N GLN A 13 33.92 -23.17 -17.60
CA GLN A 13 33.37 -21.84 -17.79
C GLN A 13 32.20 -21.71 -16.84
N PRO A 14 32.22 -20.77 -15.88
CA PRO A 14 31.04 -20.51 -15.07
C PRO A 14 29.89 -20.15 -16.01
N GLY A 15 28.72 -20.74 -15.79
CA GLY A 15 27.51 -20.39 -16.53
C GLY A 15 27.20 -18.89 -16.42
N PRO A 16 26.37 -18.36 -17.29
CA PRO A 16 26.01 -16.95 -17.25
C PRO A 16 25.44 -16.58 -15.86
N ARG A 17 25.90 -15.45 -15.31
CA ARG A 17 25.40 -14.94 -14.05
C ARG A 17 24.00 -14.37 -14.24
N LYS A 18 23.04 -14.73 -13.39
CA LYS A 18 21.66 -14.27 -13.44
C LYS A 18 21.55 -12.79 -13.06
N VAL A 19 20.72 -12.02 -13.77
CA VAL A 19 20.38 -10.64 -13.41
C VAL A 19 18.90 -10.36 -13.55
N ILE A 20 18.35 -9.61 -12.61
CA ILE A 20 16.97 -9.10 -12.62
C ILE A 20 17.02 -7.64 -13.08
N LEU A 21 16.39 -7.35 -14.21
CA LEU A 21 16.08 -5.98 -14.63
C LEU A 21 14.73 -5.61 -14.01
N LEU A 22 14.77 -4.74 -13.00
CA LEU A 22 13.64 -4.48 -12.12
C LEU A 22 12.97 -3.16 -12.48
N SER A 23 11.68 -3.21 -12.81
CA SER A 23 10.84 -2.04 -13.06
C SER A 23 9.76 -1.90 -11.98
N SER A 24 9.64 -0.70 -11.41
CA SER A 24 8.57 -0.35 -10.48
C SER A 24 8.25 1.14 -10.57
N TYR A 25 7.15 1.59 -9.96
CA TYR A 25 6.88 3.03 -9.84
C TYR A 25 7.89 3.77 -8.96
N GLY A 26 8.64 3.04 -8.15
CA GLY A 26 9.57 3.61 -7.19
C GLY A 26 10.81 4.18 -7.88
N THR A 27 10.98 5.46 -7.77
CA THR A 27 12.18 6.17 -8.26
C THR A 27 13.28 6.25 -7.22
N GLY A 28 13.19 5.54 -6.09
CA GLY A 28 14.10 5.72 -4.96
C GLY A 28 14.00 7.12 -4.31
N ALA A 29 12.87 7.80 -4.51
CA ALA A 29 12.62 9.12 -3.93
C ALA A 29 12.75 9.05 -2.39
N GLU A 30 13.21 10.16 -1.79
CA GLU A 30 13.40 10.27 -0.34
C GLU A 30 12.20 9.69 0.42
N LYS A 31 12.49 8.78 1.35
CA LYS A 31 11.51 8.13 2.22
C LYS A 31 10.55 9.18 2.82
N GLY A 32 9.27 8.94 2.70
CA GLY A 32 8.23 9.82 3.26
C GLY A 32 7.76 10.98 2.37
N LYS A 33 8.43 11.34 1.27
CA LYS A 33 7.91 12.37 0.36
C LYS A 33 6.64 11.92 -0.38
N ASN A 34 6.48 10.62 -0.59
CA ASN A 34 5.37 10.02 -1.34
C ASN A 34 4.22 9.50 -0.45
N LEU A 35 4.14 9.92 0.82
CA LEU A 35 3.13 9.43 1.76
C LEU A 35 1.70 9.67 1.23
N GLY A 36 0.98 8.57 0.97
CA GLY A 36 -0.41 8.60 0.48
C GLY A 36 -0.58 8.98 -0.99
N VAL A 37 0.50 8.98 -1.80
CA VAL A 37 0.46 9.15 -3.26
C VAL A 37 0.37 7.77 -3.93
N PRO A 38 -0.23 7.65 -5.13
CA PRO A 38 -0.14 6.41 -5.91
C PRO A 38 1.30 5.94 -6.06
N GLY A 39 1.56 4.65 -5.89
CA GLY A 39 2.91 4.08 -5.92
C GLY A 39 3.60 3.96 -4.55
N TYR A 40 3.16 4.66 -3.50
CA TYR A 40 3.77 4.58 -2.16
C TYR A 40 3.84 3.13 -1.62
N SER A 41 2.78 2.35 -1.78
CA SER A 41 2.76 0.95 -1.36
C SER A 41 3.67 0.06 -2.23
N HIS A 42 3.83 0.37 -3.51
CA HIS A 42 4.75 -0.35 -4.40
C HIS A 42 6.21 -0.14 -3.98
N ASP A 43 6.58 1.09 -3.57
CA ASP A 43 7.92 1.38 -3.05
C ASP A 43 8.22 0.55 -1.78
N ILE A 44 7.25 0.42 -0.87
CA ILE A 44 7.39 -0.42 0.33
C ILE A 44 7.56 -1.88 -0.08
N VAL A 45 6.70 -2.40 -0.94
CA VAL A 45 6.77 -3.80 -1.42
C VAL A 45 8.13 -4.09 -2.04
N MET A 46 8.63 -3.16 -2.88
CA MET A 46 9.94 -3.31 -3.50
C MET A 46 11.09 -3.36 -2.50
N GLN A 47 11.07 -2.48 -1.49
CA GLN A 47 12.08 -2.49 -0.43
C GLN A 47 12.08 -3.79 0.36
N LEU A 48 10.91 -4.41 0.54
CA LEU A 48 10.78 -5.69 1.23
C LEU A 48 11.30 -6.87 0.40
N TYR A 49 11.10 -6.85 -0.92
CA TYR A 49 11.61 -7.91 -1.79
C TYR A 49 13.10 -7.74 -2.16
N ALA A 50 13.65 -6.54 -2.14
CA ALA A 50 14.99 -6.27 -2.64
C ALA A 50 16.09 -7.21 -2.06
N PRO A 51 16.18 -7.46 -0.74
CA PRO A 51 17.18 -8.37 -0.19
C PRO A 51 17.00 -9.83 -0.67
N LEU A 52 15.76 -10.24 -0.93
CA LEU A 52 15.43 -11.59 -1.39
C LEU A 52 15.77 -11.74 -2.89
N LEU A 53 15.52 -10.72 -3.69
CA LEU A 53 15.90 -10.70 -5.10
C LEU A 53 17.42 -10.72 -5.28
N GLU A 54 18.16 -9.97 -4.47
CA GLU A 54 19.63 -9.95 -4.45
C GLU A 54 20.23 -11.31 -4.09
N SER A 55 19.53 -12.16 -3.34
CA SER A 55 19.98 -13.52 -3.04
C SER A 55 19.87 -14.47 -4.25
N TRP A 56 19.05 -14.16 -5.24
CA TRP A 56 18.89 -14.95 -6.46
C TRP A 56 19.88 -14.52 -7.55
N GLY A 57 20.16 -13.23 -7.70
CA GLY A 57 21.04 -12.71 -8.74
C GLY A 57 21.33 -11.23 -8.56
N GLU A 58 22.04 -10.63 -9.52
CA GLU A 58 22.27 -9.19 -9.56
C GLU A 58 20.93 -8.48 -9.83
N VAL A 59 20.68 -7.35 -9.13
CA VAL A 59 19.45 -6.57 -9.33
C VAL A 59 19.81 -5.21 -9.90
N VAL A 60 19.26 -4.89 -11.08
CA VAL A 60 19.46 -3.62 -11.78
C VAL A 60 18.11 -2.92 -11.91
N SER A 61 17.94 -1.78 -11.25
CA SER A 61 16.73 -0.96 -11.39
C SER A 61 16.65 -0.30 -12.76
N VAL A 62 15.53 -0.46 -13.42
CA VAL A 62 15.23 0.17 -14.71
C VAL A 62 14.12 1.22 -14.50
N SER A 63 14.53 2.49 -14.48
CA SER A 63 13.58 3.60 -14.48
C SER A 63 13.02 3.80 -15.89
N ASP A 64 11.70 4.01 -16.02
CA ASP A 64 11.03 4.13 -17.31
C ASP A 64 11.39 2.97 -18.29
N PRO A 65 10.78 1.79 -18.10
CA PRO A 65 11.12 0.61 -18.91
C PRO A 65 10.81 0.80 -20.41
N TRP A 66 9.85 1.65 -20.75
CA TRP A 66 9.51 1.97 -22.15
C TRP A 66 10.68 2.60 -22.93
N THR A 67 11.55 3.33 -22.23
CA THR A 67 12.70 4.01 -22.84
C THR A 67 14.01 3.26 -22.61
N ASN A 68 14.19 2.63 -21.43
CA ASN A 68 15.51 2.21 -20.97
C ASN A 68 15.71 0.70 -20.91
N LEU A 69 14.65 -0.12 -20.97
CA LEU A 69 14.80 -1.57 -20.75
C LEU A 69 15.65 -2.23 -21.82
N GLU A 70 15.45 -1.93 -23.11
CA GLU A 70 16.20 -2.55 -24.19
C GLU A 70 17.70 -2.24 -24.10
N ALA A 71 18.07 -1.03 -23.72
CA ALA A 71 19.45 -0.65 -23.48
C ALA A 71 20.04 -1.40 -22.27
N ALA A 72 19.26 -1.57 -21.20
CA ALA A 72 19.69 -2.33 -20.03
C ALA A 72 19.90 -3.81 -20.33
N ILE A 73 19.08 -4.42 -21.20
CA ILE A 73 19.24 -5.80 -21.68
C ILE A 73 20.57 -5.95 -22.42
N VAL A 74 20.84 -5.04 -23.37
CA VAL A 74 22.10 -5.05 -24.15
C VAL A 74 23.31 -4.91 -23.23
N ASP A 75 23.28 -3.98 -22.29
CA ASP A 75 24.36 -3.75 -21.30
C ASP A 75 24.59 -4.97 -20.41
N ALA A 76 23.52 -5.58 -19.90
CA ALA A 76 23.60 -6.79 -19.09
C ALA A 76 24.29 -7.94 -19.87
N ARG A 77 23.85 -8.21 -21.10
CA ARG A 77 24.43 -9.25 -21.96
C ARG A 77 25.88 -8.98 -22.32
N ALA A 78 26.25 -7.71 -22.58
CA ALA A 78 27.64 -7.32 -22.84
C ALA A 78 28.55 -7.60 -21.63
N LYS A 79 28.01 -7.62 -20.41
CA LYS A 79 28.70 -7.99 -19.16
C LYS A 79 28.71 -9.49 -18.89
N GLY A 80 28.16 -10.32 -19.79
CA GLY A 80 28.03 -11.76 -19.61
C GLY A 80 26.97 -12.15 -18.57
N LEU A 81 25.97 -11.28 -18.37
CA LEU A 81 24.82 -11.54 -17.50
C LEU A 81 23.66 -12.05 -18.35
N ASP A 82 22.82 -12.89 -17.76
CA ASP A 82 21.60 -13.41 -18.40
C ASP A 82 20.37 -12.80 -17.73
N PRO A 83 19.70 -11.84 -18.38
CA PRO A 83 18.66 -11.03 -17.78
C PRO A 83 17.27 -11.66 -17.85
N ILE A 84 16.47 -11.46 -16.79
CA ILE A 84 15.01 -11.51 -16.79
C ILE A 84 14.47 -10.11 -16.44
N HIS A 85 13.29 -9.77 -16.92
CA HIS A 85 12.60 -8.53 -16.58
C HIS A 85 11.50 -8.79 -15.55
N LEU A 86 11.61 -8.20 -14.35
CA LEU A 86 10.61 -8.24 -13.30
C LEU A 86 9.92 -6.87 -13.18
N SER A 87 8.61 -6.84 -13.43
CA SER A 87 7.79 -5.63 -13.32
C SER A 87 6.88 -5.69 -12.11
N VAL A 88 7.09 -4.79 -11.12
CA VAL A 88 6.27 -4.66 -9.91
C VAL A 88 5.37 -3.43 -10.03
N ILE A 89 4.43 -3.51 -10.96
CA ILE A 89 3.49 -2.44 -11.34
C ILE A 89 2.16 -3.06 -11.80
N PRO A 90 1.06 -2.30 -11.86
CA PRO A 90 -0.18 -2.75 -12.49
C PRO A 90 0.03 -3.11 -13.96
N CYS A 91 -0.73 -4.10 -14.45
CA CYS A 91 -0.56 -4.62 -15.80
C CYS A 91 -0.67 -3.55 -16.89
N GLN A 92 -1.56 -2.56 -16.74
CA GLN A 92 -1.74 -1.50 -17.74
C GLN A 92 -0.54 -0.59 -17.93
N ASP A 93 0.43 -0.63 -17.01
CA ASP A 93 1.62 0.22 -17.05
C ASP A 93 2.89 -0.58 -17.38
N ALA A 94 2.77 -1.92 -17.54
CA ALA A 94 3.90 -2.80 -17.80
C ALA A 94 4.40 -2.66 -19.25
N TYR A 95 5.71 -2.61 -19.42
CA TYR A 95 6.37 -2.84 -20.71
C TYR A 95 6.85 -4.29 -20.74
N LEU A 96 6.57 -5.00 -21.85
CA LEU A 96 7.01 -6.38 -22.08
C LEU A 96 8.01 -6.39 -23.21
N SER A 97 9.28 -6.73 -22.90
CA SER A 97 10.33 -6.84 -23.91
C SER A 97 10.21 -8.18 -24.65
N PRO A 98 10.33 -8.19 -25.98
CA PRO A 98 10.43 -9.45 -26.73
C PRO A 98 11.80 -10.14 -26.55
N ASN A 99 12.76 -9.49 -25.90
CA ASN A 99 14.15 -9.93 -25.85
C ASN A 99 14.55 -10.64 -24.54
N VAL A 100 13.69 -10.65 -23.54
CA VAL A 100 13.93 -11.29 -22.24
C VAL A 100 12.64 -11.87 -21.69
N PRO A 101 12.68 -12.89 -20.80
CA PRO A 101 11.52 -13.33 -20.06
C PRO A 101 10.92 -12.19 -19.23
N ASN A 102 9.59 -12.02 -19.32
CA ASN A 102 8.86 -10.98 -18.59
C ASN A 102 8.04 -11.61 -17.48
N VAL A 103 8.31 -11.19 -16.26
CA VAL A 103 7.57 -11.57 -15.07
C VAL A 103 6.81 -10.35 -14.54
N LEU A 104 5.50 -10.45 -14.40
CA LEU A 104 4.69 -9.41 -13.76
C LEU A 104 4.37 -9.77 -12.32
N MET A 105 4.47 -8.77 -11.43
CA MET A 105 4.08 -8.89 -10.02
C MET A 105 3.02 -7.82 -9.70
N PRO A 106 1.77 -8.01 -10.14
CA PRO A 106 0.69 -7.06 -9.87
C PRO A 106 0.14 -7.24 -8.46
N ALA A 107 -0.23 -6.13 -7.81
CA ALA A 107 -1.07 -6.15 -6.62
C ALA A 107 -2.53 -5.97 -7.05
N TRP A 108 -3.44 -6.79 -6.47
CA TRP A 108 -4.84 -6.75 -6.86
C TRP A 108 -5.77 -7.06 -5.68
N GLU A 109 -6.91 -6.38 -5.62
CA GLU A 109 -7.82 -6.42 -4.49
C GLU A 109 -9.26 -6.88 -4.80
N PHE A 110 -9.58 -7.16 -6.07
CA PHE A 110 -10.93 -7.56 -6.50
C PHE A 110 -10.96 -9.00 -7.02
N PRO A 111 -12.12 -9.70 -6.97
CA PRO A 111 -12.25 -11.06 -7.50
C PRO A 111 -12.24 -11.14 -9.04
N ASP A 112 -12.26 -10.01 -9.73
CA ASP A 112 -12.20 -9.91 -11.18
C ASP A 112 -11.13 -8.91 -11.57
N ILE A 113 -10.37 -9.15 -12.65
CA ILE A 113 -9.41 -8.19 -13.20
C ILE A 113 -10.05 -7.40 -14.34
N PRO A 114 -9.50 -6.21 -14.71
CA PRO A 114 -9.93 -5.50 -15.91
C PRO A 114 -9.75 -6.36 -17.16
N ASP A 115 -10.83 -6.58 -17.92
CA ASP A 115 -10.92 -7.48 -19.08
C ASP A 115 -11.33 -6.77 -20.38
N HIS A 116 -11.25 -5.45 -20.41
CA HIS A 116 -11.59 -4.63 -21.58
C HIS A 116 -10.81 -3.31 -21.59
N ASP A 117 -10.71 -2.73 -22.80
CA ASP A 117 -10.05 -1.44 -22.99
C ASP A 117 -10.89 -0.30 -22.40
N PHE A 118 -10.27 0.62 -21.68
CA PHE A 118 -10.85 1.86 -21.15
C PHE A 118 -9.81 2.99 -21.15
N GLY A 119 -10.28 4.22 -21.14
CA GLY A 119 -9.40 5.40 -21.07
C GLY A 119 -8.45 5.54 -22.24
N ASP A 120 -8.80 5.04 -23.43
CA ASP A 120 -7.98 5.03 -24.65
C ASP A 120 -6.61 4.33 -24.48
N ASN A 121 -6.53 3.39 -23.52
CA ASN A 121 -5.32 2.59 -23.30
C ASN A 121 -5.62 1.10 -23.53
N PRO A 122 -5.09 0.47 -24.59
CA PRO A 122 -5.33 -0.96 -24.86
C PRO A 122 -4.73 -1.89 -23.80
N GLN A 123 -3.78 -1.41 -23.00
CA GLN A 123 -3.24 -2.16 -21.86
C GLN A 123 -4.13 -2.14 -20.60
N SER A 124 -5.23 -1.37 -20.63
CA SER A 124 -6.23 -1.40 -19.58
C SER A 124 -6.92 -2.77 -19.48
N ASP A 125 -6.95 -3.54 -20.56
CA ASP A 125 -7.31 -4.96 -20.57
C ASP A 125 -6.13 -5.78 -20.02
N TRP A 126 -6.19 -6.11 -18.75
CA TRP A 126 -5.12 -6.87 -18.07
C TRP A 126 -4.98 -8.30 -18.58
N THR A 127 -6.06 -8.88 -19.14
CA THR A 127 -6.02 -10.22 -19.71
C THR A 127 -5.06 -10.28 -20.88
N LYS A 128 -5.08 -9.26 -21.74
CA LYS A 128 -4.18 -9.14 -22.90
C LYS A 128 -2.71 -8.95 -22.51
N VAL A 129 -2.46 -8.20 -21.44
CA VAL A 129 -1.09 -7.94 -20.98
C VAL A 129 -0.55 -9.18 -20.26
N ALA A 130 -1.30 -9.71 -19.28
CA ALA A 130 -0.89 -10.87 -18.49
C ALA A 130 -0.67 -12.12 -19.36
N SER A 131 -1.49 -12.34 -20.38
CA SER A 131 -1.34 -13.50 -21.28
C SER A 131 -0.09 -13.43 -22.20
N LYS A 132 0.62 -12.31 -22.22
CA LYS A 132 1.88 -12.14 -22.98
C LYS A 132 3.12 -12.26 -22.10
N CYS A 133 2.95 -12.39 -20.78
CA CYS A 133 4.07 -12.58 -19.87
C CYS A 133 4.51 -14.04 -19.86
N ASP A 134 5.73 -14.30 -19.45
CA ASP A 134 6.25 -15.65 -19.24
C ASP A 134 5.74 -16.22 -17.92
N ALA A 135 5.50 -15.37 -16.91
CA ALA A 135 4.86 -15.75 -15.66
C ALA A 135 4.28 -14.55 -14.90
N LEU A 136 3.38 -14.85 -13.97
CA LEU A 136 2.91 -13.93 -12.93
C LEU A 136 3.43 -14.38 -11.57
N ILE A 137 3.81 -13.42 -10.74
CA ILE A 137 4.04 -13.62 -9.30
C ILE A 137 2.95 -12.82 -8.58
N VAL A 138 2.14 -13.49 -7.78
CA VAL A 138 1.03 -12.89 -7.03
C VAL A 138 1.12 -13.21 -5.55
N SER A 139 0.51 -12.39 -4.71
CA SER A 139 0.60 -12.51 -3.25
C SER A 139 -0.12 -13.72 -2.67
N GLY A 140 -1.02 -14.36 -3.42
CA GLY A 140 -1.75 -15.51 -2.91
C GLY A 140 -2.85 -16.02 -3.85
N PRO A 141 -3.59 -17.07 -3.41
CA PRO A 141 -4.66 -17.71 -4.16
C PRO A 141 -5.72 -16.73 -4.66
N PHE A 142 -6.18 -15.79 -3.83
CA PHE A 142 -7.22 -14.84 -4.22
C PHE A 142 -6.88 -14.07 -5.50
N THR A 143 -5.66 -13.53 -5.58
CA THR A 143 -5.22 -12.81 -6.79
C THR A 143 -5.03 -13.75 -7.97
N SER A 144 -4.47 -14.96 -7.75
CA SER A 144 -4.33 -15.99 -8.77
C SER A 144 -5.68 -16.37 -9.37
N ASP A 145 -6.70 -16.59 -8.55
CA ASP A 145 -8.04 -16.95 -8.98
C ASP A 145 -8.69 -15.86 -9.84
N ALA A 146 -8.46 -14.58 -9.51
CA ALA A 146 -8.96 -13.46 -10.31
C ALA A 146 -8.37 -13.47 -11.74
N PHE A 147 -7.08 -13.76 -11.91
CA PHE A 147 -6.45 -13.91 -13.22
C PHE A 147 -6.93 -15.15 -13.95
N ARG A 148 -6.98 -16.32 -13.28
CA ARG A 148 -7.45 -17.58 -13.85
C ARG A 148 -8.91 -17.50 -14.31
N LYS A 149 -9.78 -16.92 -13.52
CA LYS A 149 -11.21 -16.69 -13.85
C LYS A 149 -11.37 -15.87 -15.12
N SER A 150 -10.46 -14.94 -15.39
CA SER A 150 -10.47 -14.10 -16.58
C SER A 150 -9.74 -14.74 -17.79
N GLY A 151 -9.36 -16.01 -17.71
CA GLY A 151 -8.78 -16.79 -18.82
C GLY A 151 -7.28 -16.57 -19.02
N VAL A 152 -6.56 -16.04 -18.03
CA VAL A 152 -5.09 -15.95 -18.08
C VAL A 152 -4.48 -17.31 -17.75
N ASP A 153 -3.76 -17.91 -18.70
CA ASP A 153 -3.27 -19.29 -18.62
C ASP A 153 -1.74 -19.43 -18.46
N VAL A 154 -1.02 -18.33 -18.27
CA VAL A 154 0.42 -18.35 -17.99
C VAL A 154 0.72 -18.94 -16.60
N PRO A 155 1.94 -19.42 -16.33
CA PRO A 155 2.34 -19.81 -14.99
C PRO A 155 2.09 -18.71 -13.97
N ILE A 156 1.45 -19.03 -12.83
CA ILE A 156 1.21 -18.12 -11.72
C ILE A 156 1.84 -18.70 -10.46
N HIS A 157 2.77 -17.93 -9.87
CA HIS A 157 3.48 -18.31 -8.65
C HIS A 157 2.96 -17.51 -7.47
N HIS A 158 2.71 -18.18 -6.33
CA HIS A 158 2.29 -17.53 -5.09
C HIS A 158 3.51 -17.16 -4.25
N VAL A 159 3.85 -15.88 -4.22
CA VAL A 159 4.94 -15.34 -3.41
C VAL A 159 4.42 -14.14 -2.63
N GLN A 160 4.28 -14.32 -1.33
CA GLN A 160 3.73 -13.31 -0.45
C GLN A 160 4.72 -12.15 -0.26
N VAL A 161 4.19 -10.95 0.01
CA VAL A 161 5.04 -9.83 0.43
C VAL A 161 5.68 -10.18 1.78
N PRO A 162 7.01 -10.15 1.89
CA PRO A 162 7.68 -10.54 3.15
C PRO A 162 7.39 -9.52 4.25
N THR A 163 7.12 -10.04 5.44
CA THR A 163 7.00 -9.25 6.66
C THR A 163 8.37 -9.14 7.33
N PRO A 164 8.86 -7.94 7.68
CA PRO A 164 10.18 -7.77 8.31
C PRO A 164 10.36 -8.58 9.60
N ASP A 165 11.54 -9.14 9.80
CA ASP A 165 11.90 -9.94 10.98
C ASP A 165 11.72 -9.21 12.31
N SER A 166 11.81 -7.88 12.30
CA SER A 166 11.63 -7.05 13.49
C SER A 166 10.28 -7.26 14.16
N TYR A 167 9.21 -7.50 13.39
CA TYR A 167 7.88 -7.77 13.93
C TYR A 167 7.79 -9.13 14.62
N PHE A 168 8.41 -10.17 14.07
CA PHE A 168 8.39 -11.52 14.67
C PHE A 168 9.15 -11.60 16.00
N LYS A 169 10.01 -10.62 16.30
CA LYS A 169 10.83 -10.55 17.52
C LYS A 169 10.15 -9.81 18.67
N LEU A 170 8.99 -9.17 18.42
CA LEU A 170 8.27 -8.46 19.46
C LEU A 170 7.70 -9.42 20.49
N GLU A 171 7.73 -9.01 21.75
CA GLU A 171 7.13 -9.77 22.84
C GLU A 171 5.59 -9.76 22.76
N THR A 172 4.96 -10.71 23.41
CA THR A 172 3.49 -10.72 23.55
C THR A 172 3.05 -9.49 24.34
N TRP A 173 1.95 -8.87 23.91
CA TRP A 173 1.38 -7.74 24.62
C TRP A 173 0.94 -8.14 26.03
N GLU A 174 1.22 -7.28 26.99
CA GLU A 174 0.79 -7.43 28.38
C GLU A 174 -0.07 -6.23 28.80
N ALA A 175 -1.10 -6.51 29.60
CA ALA A 175 -1.94 -5.45 30.17
C ALA A 175 -1.11 -4.55 31.11
N ASN A 176 -1.45 -3.26 31.15
CA ASN A 176 -0.83 -2.23 32.00
C ASN A 176 0.56 -1.73 31.55
N GLN A 177 1.01 -2.04 30.35
CA GLN A 177 2.17 -1.37 29.76
C GLN A 177 1.76 0.02 29.25
N THR A 178 2.58 1.02 29.53
CA THR A 178 2.51 2.35 28.91
C THR A 178 3.73 2.50 28.02
N ARG A 179 3.51 2.93 26.78
CA ARG A 179 4.59 3.20 25.81
C ARG A 179 4.39 4.57 25.19
N THR A 180 5.48 5.32 25.10
CA THR A 180 5.52 6.62 24.44
C THR A 180 6.20 6.48 23.07
N ILE A 181 5.56 7.00 22.04
CA ILE A 181 6.11 7.07 20.68
C ILE A 181 6.38 8.52 20.38
N ASP A 182 7.63 8.84 20.06
CA ASP A 182 8.09 10.16 19.64
C ASP A 182 7.57 10.45 18.22
N CYS A 183 6.38 11.06 18.15
CA CYS A 183 5.66 11.30 16.91
C CYS A 183 4.56 12.34 17.15
N GLU A 184 4.53 13.39 16.35
CA GLU A 184 3.47 14.39 16.41
C GLU A 184 2.10 13.80 16.07
N GLY A 185 1.06 14.29 16.74
CA GLY A 185 -0.30 13.82 16.49
C GLY A 185 -1.36 14.64 17.21
N TYR A 186 -2.55 14.05 17.31
CA TYR A 186 -3.71 14.63 18.01
C TYR A 186 -4.20 13.62 19.03
N SER A 187 -4.41 14.03 20.27
CA SER A 187 -4.97 13.21 21.35
C SER A 187 -6.24 13.83 21.89
N PHE A 188 -7.34 13.09 21.87
CA PHE A 188 -8.65 13.53 22.35
C PHE A 188 -9.01 12.74 23.59
N GLN A 189 -9.17 13.44 24.70
CA GLN A 189 -9.57 12.90 26.01
C GLN A 189 -11.08 13.11 26.25
N PRO A 190 -11.72 12.33 27.15
CA PRO A 190 -13.16 12.40 27.41
C PRO A 190 -13.69 13.74 27.88
N ASP A 191 -12.89 14.45 28.68
CA ASP A 191 -13.30 15.71 29.33
C ASP A 191 -13.23 16.94 28.42
N GLU A 192 -12.72 16.81 27.17
CA GLU A 192 -12.48 17.91 26.26
C GLU A 192 -13.61 18.08 25.22
N GLN A 193 -14.84 17.85 25.63
CA GLN A 193 -15.99 17.75 24.72
C GLN A 193 -16.60 19.07 24.22
N GLU A 194 -15.96 20.20 24.36
CA GLU A 194 -16.45 21.37 23.64
C GLU A 194 -16.40 21.12 22.11
N PRO A 195 -17.49 21.38 21.38
CA PRO A 195 -17.52 21.17 19.94
C PRO A 195 -16.55 22.13 19.26
N VAL A 196 -15.35 21.65 18.95
CA VAL A 196 -14.39 22.41 18.12
C VAL A 196 -14.99 22.52 16.72
N LEU A 197 -15.40 23.71 16.35
CA LEU A 197 -15.82 24.03 14.98
C LEU A 197 -14.60 23.93 14.06
N ILE A 198 -14.35 22.75 13.49
CA ILE A 198 -13.36 22.58 12.43
C ILE A 198 -13.91 23.28 11.18
N PRO A 199 -13.32 24.40 10.72
CA PRO A 199 -13.84 25.15 9.59
C PRO A 199 -13.99 24.25 8.36
N MET A 200 -15.12 24.40 7.64
CA MET A 200 -15.29 23.73 6.35
C MET A 200 -14.18 24.15 5.38
N PRO A 201 -13.43 23.21 4.78
CA PRO A 201 -12.56 23.58 3.68
C PRO A 201 -13.43 24.23 2.60
N VAL A 202 -13.09 25.44 2.22
CA VAL A 202 -13.76 26.09 1.07
C VAL A 202 -13.47 25.19 -0.13
N ALA A 203 -14.53 24.57 -0.66
CA ALA A 203 -14.39 23.69 -1.84
C ALA A 203 -13.58 24.45 -2.90
N PRO A 204 -12.53 23.88 -3.47
CA PRO A 204 -11.79 24.56 -4.53
C PRO A 204 -12.80 24.84 -5.64
N ARG A 205 -12.97 26.12 -6.00
CA ARG A 205 -13.83 26.51 -7.12
C ARG A 205 -13.51 25.61 -8.29
N ARG A 206 -14.51 24.95 -8.88
CA ARG A 206 -14.36 24.06 -10.04
C ARG A 206 -13.39 24.68 -11.03
N LYS A 207 -12.25 24.04 -11.25
CA LYS A 207 -11.24 24.52 -12.20
C LYS A 207 -11.87 24.60 -13.58
N PRO A 208 -11.80 25.73 -14.30
CA PRO A 208 -12.36 25.81 -15.65
C PRO A 208 -11.68 24.80 -16.57
N LYS A 209 -12.46 24.25 -17.50
CA LYS A 209 -12.00 23.26 -18.49
C LYS A 209 -10.69 23.72 -19.17
N ARG A 210 -9.81 22.79 -19.47
CA ARG A 210 -8.39 22.99 -19.91
C ARG A 210 -8.14 24.09 -20.94
N GLY A 211 -9.12 24.41 -21.82
CA GLY A 211 -9.00 25.46 -22.83
C GLY A 211 -9.04 26.89 -22.28
N LEU A 212 -9.72 27.15 -21.16
CA LEU A 212 -9.84 28.44 -20.50
C LEU A 212 -8.69 28.73 -19.53
N LYS A 213 -7.84 27.74 -19.20
CA LYS A 213 -6.74 27.90 -18.26
C LYS A 213 -5.64 28.84 -18.75
N LYS A 214 -5.29 28.78 -20.05
CA LYS A 214 -4.27 29.67 -20.62
C LYS A 214 -4.74 31.12 -20.68
N VAL A 215 -6.01 31.35 -21.02
CA VAL A 215 -6.60 32.70 -21.08
C VAL A 215 -6.78 33.24 -19.65
N GLY A 216 -7.26 32.44 -18.71
CA GLY A 216 -7.41 32.85 -17.30
C GLY A 216 -6.09 33.18 -16.62
N GLN A 217 -5.03 32.44 -16.89
CA GLN A 217 -3.68 32.73 -16.33
C GLN A 217 -3.05 33.98 -16.95
N SER A 218 -3.30 34.28 -18.22
CA SER A 218 -2.84 35.53 -18.85
C SER A 218 -3.61 36.73 -18.33
N ILE A 219 -4.92 36.64 -18.17
CA ILE A 219 -5.75 37.68 -17.57
C ILE A 219 -5.39 37.89 -16.10
N GLU A 220 -5.17 36.84 -15.33
CA GLU A 220 -4.77 36.92 -13.92
C GLU A 220 -3.37 37.55 -13.78
N ARG A 221 -2.40 37.26 -14.65
CA ARG A 221 -1.09 37.95 -14.68
C ARG A 221 -1.22 39.40 -15.06
N ALA A 222 -2.03 39.71 -16.07
CA ALA A 222 -2.25 41.10 -16.50
C ALA A 222 -2.95 41.92 -15.40
N LEU A 223 -3.98 41.35 -14.74
CA LEU A 223 -4.64 42.00 -13.60
C LEU A 223 -3.71 42.15 -12.40
N ARG A 224 -2.87 41.19 -12.09
CA ARG A 224 -1.86 41.32 -11.02
C ARG A 224 -0.84 42.40 -11.32
N HIS A 225 -0.44 42.55 -12.58
CA HIS A 225 0.49 43.58 -12.99
C HIS A 225 -0.14 44.99 -12.93
N GLN A 226 -1.41 45.14 -13.37
CA GLN A 226 -2.14 46.40 -13.27
C GLN A 226 -2.47 46.78 -11.82
N VAL A 227 -2.87 45.83 -10.97
CA VAL A 227 -3.11 46.11 -9.55
C VAL A 227 -1.82 46.46 -8.82
N ARG A 228 -0.69 45.84 -9.19
CA ARG A 228 0.62 46.15 -8.61
C ARG A 228 1.12 47.55 -8.98
N SER A 229 0.74 48.08 -10.15
CA SER A 229 1.09 49.43 -10.58
C SER A 229 0.19 50.52 -9.97
N LEU A 230 -0.97 50.16 -9.45
CA LEU A 230 -1.97 51.07 -8.87
C LEU A 230 -1.97 51.13 -7.34
N VAL A 231 -1.23 50.20 -6.69
CA VAL A 231 -1.25 50.06 -5.23
C VAL A 231 0.19 50.12 -4.70
N ASN A 232 0.40 50.89 -3.63
CA ASN A 232 1.68 51.01 -2.92
C ASN A 232 2.16 49.60 -2.50
N ASP A 233 3.46 49.31 -2.73
CA ASP A 233 4.10 48.01 -2.44
C ASP A 233 3.86 47.55 -0.98
N GLU A 234 3.78 48.45 -0.05
CA GLU A 234 3.53 48.15 1.37
C GLU A 234 2.09 47.62 1.61
N PHE A 235 1.10 48.21 0.91
CA PHE A 235 -0.28 47.73 0.98
C PHE A 235 -0.43 46.39 0.26
N TYR A 236 0.24 46.19 -0.88
CA TYR A 236 0.25 44.91 -1.59
C TYR A 236 0.88 43.81 -0.74
N GLN A 237 1.99 44.07 -0.07
CA GLN A 237 2.64 43.16 0.86
C GLN A 237 1.74 42.85 2.06
N LYS A 238 1.06 43.86 2.61
CA LYS A 238 0.12 43.70 3.73
C LYS A 238 -1.08 42.83 3.35
N VAL A 239 -1.67 43.02 2.16
CA VAL A 239 -2.78 42.22 1.63
C VAL A 239 -2.30 40.82 1.26
N SER A 240 -1.14 40.69 0.61
CA SER A 240 -0.51 39.42 0.28
C SER A 240 -0.18 38.60 1.52
N ASN A 241 0.34 39.23 2.56
CA ASN A 241 0.64 38.60 3.84
C ASN A 241 -0.63 38.26 4.61
N ARG A 242 -1.68 39.07 4.59
CA ARG A 242 -3.01 38.70 5.12
C ARG A 242 -3.66 37.55 4.34
N LEU A 243 -3.52 37.50 3.02
CA LEU A 243 -4.00 36.39 2.22
C LEU A 243 -3.16 35.09 2.42
N LYS A 244 -1.85 35.25 2.69
CA LYS A 244 -0.99 34.14 3.10
C LYS A 244 -1.29 33.70 4.53
N GLN A 245 -1.61 34.61 5.44
CA GLN A 245 -2.09 34.29 6.80
C GLN A 245 -3.51 33.70 6.79
N ALA A 246 -4.43 34.21 5.94
CA ALA A 246 -5.74 33.63 5.75
C ALA A 246 -5.68 32.24 5.09
N LYS A 247 -4.63 31.96 4.29
CA LYS A 247 -4.32 30.57 3.84
C LYS A 247 -3.68 29.70 4.93
N LYS A 248 -3.19 30.28 6.00
CA LYS A 248 -2.76 29.64 7.24
C LYS A 248 -3.86 29.63 8.32
N ILE A 249 -5.14 29.65 7.94
CA ILE A 249 -6.19 29.24 8.87
C ILE A 249 -5.83 27.79 9.23
N ASN A 250 -5.43 27.61 10.47
CA ASN A 250 -5.12 26.31 11.02
C ASN A 250 -6.44 25.52 10.96
N MET A 251 -6.62 24.67 9.93
CA MET A 251 -7.83 23.86 9.77
C MET A 251 -7.83 22.69 10.76
N LEU A 252 -6.78 22.57 11.54
CA LEU A 252 -6.56 21.50 12.50
C LEU A 252 -6.61 22.10 13.90
N PRO A 253 -7.21 21.40 14.86
CA PRO A 253 -7.37 21.89 16.23
C PRO A 253 -6.04 21.81 16.99
N ALA A 254 -5.34 22.95 17.09
CA ALA A 254 -4.01 23.03 17.70
C ALA A 254 -4.02 22.68 19.21
N GLU A 255 -5.14 22.84 19.87
CA GLU A 255 -5.34 22.50 21.29
C GLU A 255 -5.23 20.99 21.59
N PHE A 256 -5.37 20.13 20.57
CA PHE A 256 -5.24 18.68 20.70
C PHE A 256 -3.93 18.14 20.13
N GLU A 257 -3.06 19.03 19.62
CA GLU A 257 -1.74 18.61 19.10
C GLU A 257 -0.86 18.14 20.27
N VAL A 258 -0.16 17.03 20.04
CA VAL A 258 0.81 16.45 20.98
C VAL A 258 2.10 16.14 20.23
N ASP A 259 3.25 16.28 20.91
CA ASP A 259 4.57 16.03 20.34
C ASP A 259 4.95 14.52 20.44
N SER A 260 4.24 13.78 21.30
CA SER A 260 4.42 12.33 21.49
C SER A 260 3.09 11.63 21.74
N LEU A 261 3.03 10.35 21.41
CA LEU A 261 1.87 9.52 21.62
C LEU A 261 2.09 8.61 22.82
N ASP A 262 1.45 8.89 23.95
CA ASP A 262 1.44 8.02 25.10
C ASP A 262 0.31 7.00 24.95
N LEU A 263 0.64 5.72 24.84
CA LEU A 263 -0.30 4.64 24.61
C LEU A 263 -0.34 3.70 25.84
N SER A 264 -1.54 3.46 26.33
CA SER A 264 -1.78 2.58 27.50
C SER A 264 -3.15 1.93 27.41
N GLY A 265 -3.37 0.88 28.19
CA GLY A 265 -4.62 0.13 28.20
C GLY A 265 -4.76 -0.76 26.97
N VAL A 266 -5.99 -0.96 26.49
CA VAL A 266 -6.28 -1.77 25.31
C VAL A 266 -6.25 -0.87 24.06
N VAL A 267 -5.16 -0.96 23.29
CA VAL A 267 -4.88 -0.09 22.14
C VAL A 267 -5.25 -0.79 20.84
N TYR A 268 -6.19 -0.21 20.11
CA TYR A 268 -6.62 -0.62 18.78
C TYR A 268 -6.00 0.30 17.74
N THR A 269 -5.17 -0.25 16.87
CA THR A 269 -4.48 0.55 15.85
C THR A 269 -5.00 0.28 14.47
N SER A 270 -5.20 1.36 13.69
CA SER A 270 -5.57 1.30 12.27
C SER A 270 -4.67 2.20 11.44
N ILE A 271 -4.20 1.72 10.29
CA ILE A 271 -3.28 2.44 9.38
C ILE A 271 -3.89 2.47 7.99
N PHE A 272 -4.24 3.65 7.48
CA PHE A 272 -4.87 3.76 6.16
C PHE A 272 -4.74 5.16 5.53
N ASN A 273 -4.94 5.21 4.21
CA ASN A 273 -5.13 6.48 3.50
C ASN A 273 -6.61 6.91 3.59
N PRO A 274 -6.93 8.04 4.24
CA PRO A 274 -8.33 8.48 4.42
C PRO A 274 -9.02 8.90 3.12
N LYS A 275 -8.28 9.05 2.01
CA LYS A 275 -8.83 9.36 0.69
C LYS A 275 -9.26 8.12 -0.09
N ASP A 276 -8.84 6.95 0.35
CA ASP A 276 -9.21 5.68 -0.25
C ASP A 276 -10.54 5.17 0.33
N GLY A 277 -11.61 5.25 -0.47
CA GLY A 277 -12.96 4.85 -0.05
C GLY A 277 -13.08 3.36 0.30
N ARG A 278 -12.15 2.51 -0.17
CA ARG A 278 -12.11 1.09 0.20
C ARG A 278 -11.85 0.89 1.69
N LYS A 279 -11.13 1.80 2.33
CA LYS A 279 -10.74 1.68 3.75
C LYS A 279 -11.93 1.81 4.71
N ASN A 280 -13.05 2.36 4.24
CA ASN A 280 -14.32 2.39 4.99
C ASN A 280 -14.17 2.87 6.46
N TRP A 281 -13.28 3.82 6.66
CA TRP A 281 -12.86 4.30 7.98
C TRP A 281 -14.00 4.95 8.79
N GLN A 282 -15.07 5.36 8.14
CA GLN A 282 -16.27 5.89 8.80
C GLN A 282 -16.91 4.81 9.69
N ASP A 283 -17.03 3.59 9.17
CA ASP A 283 -17.56 2.46 9.94
C ASP A 283 -16.60 2.05 11.06
N LEU A 284 -15.27 2.19 10.85
CA LEU A 284 -14.28 1.97 11.90
C LEU A 284 -14.54 2.87 13.12
N VAL A 285 -14.62 4.18 12.90
CA VAL A 285 -14.80 5.15 13.99
C VAL A 285 -16.14 4.92 14.70
N THR A 286 -17.22 4.76 13.96
CA THR A 286 -18.56 4.61 14.55
C THR A 286 -18.74 3.28 15.26
N SER A 287 -18.25 2.17 14.71
CA SER A 287 -18.35 0.86 15.37
C SER A 287 -17.50 0.80 16.63
N PHE A 288 -16.30 1.40 16.62
CA PHE A 288 -15.43 1.48 17.80
C PHE A 288 -16.11 2.25 18.95
N LEU A 289 -16.59 3.47 18.65
CA LEU A 289 -17.24 4.31 19.67
C LEU A 289 -18.51 3.67 20.24
N VAL A 290 -19.30 2.98 19.43
CA VAL A 290 -20.51 2.28 19.89
C VAL A 290 -20.18 0.99 20.64
N ALA A 291 -19.09 0.31 20.28
CA ALA A 291 -18.72 -0.94 20.93
C ALA A 291 -18.19 -0.74 22.34
N ILE A 292 -17.20 0.14 22.49
CA ILE A 292 -16.40 0.30 23.72
C ILE A 292 -16.07 1.77 24.04
N GLY A 293 -16.86 2.71 23.52
CA GLY A 293 -16.68 4.13 23.79
C GLY A 293 -16.78 4.48 25.30
N ASP A 294 -17.47 3.67 26.10
CA ASP A 294 -17.59 3.83 27.57
C ASP A 294 -16.34 3.37 28.36
N LYS A 295 -15.34 2.77 27.71
CA LYS A 295 -14.15 2.20 28.35
C LYS A 295 -13.02 3.22 28.41
N GLU A 296 -12.70 3.73 29.60
CA GLU A 296 -11.65 4.75 29.84
C GLU A 296 -10.23 4.25 29.48
N ASP A 297 -10.00 2.96 29.58
CA ASP A 297 -8.72 2.32 29.28
C ASP A 297 -8.64 1.75 27.84
N ALA A 298 -9.60 2.10 26.97
CA ALA A 298 -9.55 1.79 25.55
C ALA A 298 -9.03 2.98 24.73
N THR A 299 -8.16 2.70 23.77
CA THR A 299 -7.63 3.71 22.83
C THR A 299 -7.82 3.27 21.40
N LEU A 300 -8.40 4.12 20.54
CA LEU A 300 -8.31 3.97 19.10
C LEU A 300 -7.18 4.86 18.57
N LEU A 301 -6.13 4.24 18.09
CA LEU A 301 -5.03 4.92 17.41
C LEU A 301 -5.21 4.83 15.89
N VAL A 302 -5.31 5.96 15.24
CA VAL A 302 -5.44 6.05 13.78
C VAL A 302 -4.21 6.71 13.19
N LYS A 303 -3.45 5.95 12.40
CA LYS A 303 -2.34 6.45 11.59
C LYS A 303 -2.83 6.73 10.18
N LEU A 304 -2.98 8.01 9.84
CA LEU A 304 -3.39 8.46 8.50
C LEU A 304 -2.19 8.50 7.55
N VAL A 305 -2.26 7.74 6.46
CA VAL A 305 -1.23 7.71 5.41
C VAL A 305 -1.51 8.84 4.41
N THR A 306 -1.25 10.09 4.82
CA THR A 306 -1.46 11.25 3.96
C THR A 306 -0.75 12.49 4.50
N ARG A 307 -0.27 13.36 3.61
CA ARG A 307 0.18 14.73 3.92
C ARG A 307 -0.89 15.79 3.61
N ASP A 308 -2.04 15.35 3.12
CA ASP A 308 -3.15 16.24 2.77
C ASP A 308 -3.89 16.69 4.03
N ARG A 309 -3.59 17.91 4.48
CA ARG A 309 -4.23 18.51 5.67
C ARG A 309 -5.77 18.58 5.55
N VAL A 310 -6.31 18.66 4.33
CA VAL A 310 -7.77 18.65 4.12
C VAL A 310 -8.33 17.25 4.44
N ALA A 311 -7.64 16.20 4.03
CA ALA A 311 -8.06 14.84 4.35
C ALA A 311 -8.01 14.55 5.86
N VAL A 312 -6.96 15.02 6.55
CA VAL A 312 -6.86 14.95 8.02
C VAL A 312 -7.99 15.73 8.68
N ALA A 313 -8.21 16.99 8.27
CA ALA A 313 -9.31 17.81 8.80
C ALA A 313 -10.70 17.18 8.56
N ASN A 314 -10.91 16.51 7.42
CA ASN A 314 -12.16 15.80 7.14
C ASN A 314 -12.36 14.59 8.06
N PHE A 315 -11.29 13.84 8.36
CA PHE A 315 -11.33 12.75 9.33
C PHE A 315 -11.70 13.28 10.72
N LEU A 316 -10.98 14.28 11.22
CA LEU A 316 -11.21 14.87 12.54
C LEU A 316 -12.63 15.48 12.65
N ARG A 317 -13.09 16.15 11.60
CA ARG A 317 -14.47 16.69 11.54
C ARG A 317 -15.51 15.57 11.60
N PHE A 318 -15.32 14.48 10.86
CA PHE A 318 -16.22 13.34 10.92
C PHE A 318 -16.29 12.78 12.33
N TYR A 319 -15.14 12.54 12.96
CA TYR A 319 -15.06 12.03 14.32
C TYR A 319 -15.76 12.96 15.32
N ARG A 320 -15.40 14.23 15.34
CA ARG A 320 -15.97 15.24 16.27
C ARG A 320 -17.45 15.53 16.00
N GLY A 321 -17.88 15.46 14.77
CA GLY A 321 -19.27 15.73 14.39
C GLY A 321 -20.24 14.57 14.60
N ARG A 322 -19.81 13.46 15.20
CA ARG A 322 -20.72 12.34 15.53
C ARG A 322 -21.49 12.58 16.82
N GLU A 323 -21.02 13.48 17.67
CA GLU A 323 -21.67 13.80 18.97
C GLU A 323 -21.94 12.54 19.81
N LEU A 324 -21.07 11.52 19.66
CA LEU A 324 -21.14 10.30 20.47
C LEU A 324 -20.34 10.54 21.73
N ASP A 325 -21.04 10.56 22.88
CA ASP A 325 -20.40 10.59 24.17
C ASP A 325 -19.52 9.35 24.34
N HIS A 326 -18.26 9.57 24.69
CA HIS A 326 -17.33 8.47 24.94
C HIS A 326 -16.32 8.83 26.03
N ARG A 327 -15.79 7.80 26.68
CA ARG A 327 -14.72 7.90 27.70
C ARG A 327 -13.40 7.31 27.19
N CYS A 328 -13.44 6.56 26.10
CA CYS A 328 -12.24 6.04 25.44
C CYS A 328 -11.42 7.17 24.84
N ARG A 329 -10.13 6.91 24.64
CA ARG A 329 -9.21 7.86 24.02
C ARG A 329 -9.13 7.65 22.52
N ILE A 330 -9.11 8.74 21.76
CA ILE A 330 -8.87 8.73 20.31
C ILE A 330 -7.56 9.44 20.02
N VAL A 331 -6.64 8.77 19.39
CA VAL A 331 -5.32 9.29 19.00
C VAL A 331 -5.18 9.23 17.49
N VAL A 332 -4.75 10.34 16.88
CA VAL A 332 -4.62 10.43 15.42
C VAL A 332 -3.25 10.99 15.08
N THR A 333 -2.53 10.33 14.17
CA THR A 333 -1.31 10.90 13.59
C THR A 333 -1.31 10.78 12.08
N ASN A 334 -0.71 11.75 11.40
CA ASN A 334 -0.43 11.70 9.96
C ASN A 334 1.06 11.93 9.65
N GLU A 335 1.90 11.90 10.68
CA GLU A 335 3.34 11.99 10.51
C GLU A 335 3.91 10.78 9.74
N TYR A 336 5.02 10.99 9.05
CA TYR A 336 5.79 9.88 8.49
C TYR A 336 6.51 9.15 9.64
N LEU A 337 6.18 7.89 9.83
CA LEU A 337 6.87 7.05 10.81
C LEU A 337 8.00 6.29 10.13
N THR A 338 9.16 6.27 10.76
CA THR A 338 10.27 5.39 10.37
C THR A 338 9.90 3.91 10.59
N ASP A 339 10.69 3.01 10.02
CA ASP A 339 10.47 1.57 10.20
C ASP A 339 10.49 1.20 11.71
N GLN A 340 11.41 1.79 12.50
CA GLN A 340 11.46 1.58 13.95
C GLN A 340 10.23 2.12 14.66
N GLN A 341 9.78 3.34 14.36
CA GLN A 341 8.57 3.90 14.95
C GLN A 341 7.31 3.10 14.61
N LEU A 342 7.25 2.45 13.43
CA LEU A 342 6.17 1.53 13.09
C LEU A 342 6.24 0.24 13.92
N VAL A 343 7.42 -0.26 14.21
CA VAL A 343 7.64 -1.41 15.11
C VAL A 343 7.21 -1.02 16.52
N ASP A 344 7.65 0.14 17.03
CA ASP A 344 7.32 0.65 18.37
C ASP A 344 5.79 0.86 18.53
N LEU A 345 5.14 1.40 17.49
CA LEU A 345 3.68 1.55 17.43
C LEU A 345 2.96 0.20 17.48
N THR A 346 3.49 -0.80 16.76
CA THR A 346 2.94 -2.15 16.78
C THR A 346 3.14 -2.80 18.15
N GLU A 347 4.30 -2.58 18.78
CA GLU A 347 4.59 -3.08 20.12
C GLU A 347 3.66 -2.48 21.18
N ALA A 348 3.34 -1.18 21.07
CA ALA A 348 2.42 -0.47 21.95
C ALA A 348 0.94 -0.86 21.75
N SER A 349 0.62 -1.58 20.68
CA SER A 349 -0.75 -1.92 20.32
C SER A 349 -1.16 -3.29 20.87
N THR A 350 -2.46 -3.42 21.19
CA THR A 350 -3.09 -4.70 21.56
C THR A 350 -3.63 -5.41 20.31
N TYR A 351 -4.29 -4.67 19.43
CA TYR A 351 -4.96 -5.19 18.24
C TYR A 351 -4.72 -4.31 17.02
N TYR A 352 -4.73 -4.92 15.84
CA TYR A 352 -4.95 -4.19 14.60
C TYR A 352 -6.41 -4.25 14.21
N ILE A 353 -7.01 -3.12 13.85
CA ILE A 353 -8.42 -3.03 13.50
C ILE A 353 -8.62 -2.38 12.12
N GLN A 354 -9.49 -2.95 11.29
CA GLN A 354 -9.86 -2.37 10.00
C GLN A 354 -11.25 -2.77 9.54
N THR A 355 -11.82 -1.94 8.67
CA THR A 355 -13.18 -2.11 8.13
C THR A 355 -13.15 -2.09 6.60
N THR A 356 -12.03 -2.50 6.01
CA THR A 356 -11.79 -2.41 4.56
C THR A 356 -12.82 -3.18 3.75
N ARG A 357 -13.08 -2.71 2.52
CA ARG A 357 -13.96 -3.37 1.54
C ARG A 357 -13.22 -4.29 0.60
N ALA A 358 -11.92 -4.06 0.40
CA ALA A 358 -11.06 -4.88 -0.44
C ALA A 358 -9.57 -4.57 -0.15
N GLU A 359 -8.72 -5.59 -0.18
CA GLU A 359 -7.28 -5.49 0.03
C GLU A 359 -6.52 -6.43 -0.90
N GLY A 360 -5.39 -5.96 -1.44
CA GLY A 360 -4.45 -6.79 -2.19
C GLY A 360 -3.50 -7.60 -1.31
N ASN A 361 -3.21 -7.10 -0.08
CA ASN A 361 -2.38 -7.78 0.92
C ASN A 361 -2.71 -7.34 2.34
N CYS A 362 -2.94 -6.04 2.56
CA CYS A 362 -3.01 -5.41 3.88
C CYS A 362 -1.72 -5.57 4.71
N LEU A 363 -0.61 -4.98 4.25
CA LEU A 363 0.69 -5.05 4.93
C LEU A 363 0.62 -4.69 6.43
N PRO A 364 -0.13 -3.66 6.87
CA PRO A 364 -0.24 -3.39 8.30
C PRO A 364 -0.84 -4.55 9.09
N LEU A 365 -1.91 -5.19 8.62
CA LEU A 365 -2.48 -6.37 9.31
C LEU A 365 -1.44 -7.50 9.41
N MET A 366 -0.70 -7.77 8.32
CA MET A 366 0.35 -8.80 8.32
C MET A 366 1.42 -8.49 9.36
N ASN A 367 1.89 -7.23 9.44
CA ASN A 367 2.89 -6.81 10.42
C ASN A 367 2.42 -7.00 11.86
N PHE A 368 1.17 -6.64 12.15
CA PHE A 368 0.58 -6.80 13.48
C PHE A 368 0.40 -8.27 13.85
N LEU A 369 -0.11 -9.10 12.95
CA LEU A 369 -0.24 -10.53 13.17
C LEU A 369 1.14 -11.20 13.39
N ALA A 370 2.15 -10.81 12.63
CA ALA A 370 3.53 -11.29 12.80
C ALA A 370 4.11 -10.90 14.17
N ALA A 371 3.71 -9.75 14.71
CA ALA A 371 4.06 -9.29 16.04
C ALA A 371 3.25 -9.97 17.16
N GLY A 372 2.33 -10.90 16.82
CA GLY A 372 1.41 -11.49 17.78
C GLY A 372 0.37 -10.49 18.28
N ARG A 373 -0.04 -9.53 17.47
CA ARG A 373 -1.15 -8.60 17.71
C ARG A 373 -2.34 -9.05 16.85
N PRO A 374 -3.36 -9.74 17.43
CA PRO A 374 -4.47 -10.27 16.67
C PRO A 374 -5.21 -9.18 15.90
N GLY A 375 -5.81 -9.55 14.76
CA GLY A 375 -6.57 -8.65 13.92
C GLY A 375 -8.05 -8.62 14.26
N ILE A 376 -8.72 -7.48 14.00
CA ILE A 376 -10.18 -7.37 13.94
C ILE A 376 -10.50 -6.85 12.56
N SER A 377 -11.03 -7.69 11.68
CA SER A 377 -11.12 -7.40 10.24
C SER A 377 -12.21 -8.22 9.57
N PRO A 378 -12.84 -7.73 8.49
CA PRO A 378 -13.50 -8.61 7.55
C PRO A 378 -12.51 -9.60 6.94
N CYS A 379 -12.98 -10.82 6.62
CA CYS A 379 -12.19 -11.87 5.98
C CYS A 379 -12.67 -12.05 4.53
N HIS A 380 -12.16 -11.23 3.62
CA HIS A 380 -12.41 -11.28 2.19
C HIS A 380 -11.23 -10.71 1.40
N SER A 381 -11.28 -10.78 0.06
CA SER A 381 -10.17 -10.42 -0.82
C SER A 381 -8.87 -11.15 -0.40
N ALA A 382 -7.69 -10.61 -0.68
CA ALA A 382 -6.45 -11.29 -0.34
C ALA A 382 -6.22 -11.50 1.18
N ILE A 383 -7.02 -10.87 2.04
CA ILE A 383 -6.98 -11.13 3.49
C ILE A 383 -7.43 -12.58 3.79
N SER A 384 -8.38 -13.12 3.03
CA SER A 384 -8.87 -14.51 3.22
C SER A 384 -7.80 -15.58 2.98
N ASP A 385 -6.69 -15.23 2.35
CA ASP A 385 -5.59 -16.17 2.10
C ASP A 385 -4.80 -16.50 3.38
N TYR A 386 -4.84 -15.65 4.41
CA TYR A 386 -4.02 -15.81 5.61
C TYR A 386 -4.71 -15.51 6.95
N PHE A 387 -5.90 -14.90 6.95
CA PHE A 387 -6.60 -14.44 8.16
C PHE A 387 -7.94 -15.15 8.35
N ASP A 388 -8.22 -15.59 9.58
CA ASP A 388 -9.46 -16.23 10.01
C ASP A 388 -9.70 -16.08 11.53
N ASN A 389 -10.75 -16.74 12.05
CA ASN A 389 -11.10 -16.71 13.47
C ASN A 389 -10.11 -17.45 14.39
N GLU A 390 -9.14 -18.19 13.86
CA GLU A 390 -8.12 -18.85 14.69
C GLU A 390 -7.04 -17.88 15.15
N ILE A 391 -6.87 -16.75 14.42
CA ILE A 391 -5.80 -15.77 14.66
C ILE A 391 -6.29 -14.35 14.89
N GLY A 392 -7.62 -14.15 14.95
CA GLY A 392 -8.22 -12.84 15.18
C GLY A 392 -9.73 -12.90 15.26
N PHE A 393 -10.37 -11.77 15.06
CA PHE A 393 -11.81 -11.57 15.15
C PHE A 393 -12.35 -11.20 13.77
N VAL A 394 -13.10 -12.10 13.15
CA VAL A 394 -13.64 -11.89 11.80
C VAL A 394 -14.98 -11.18 11.88
N ALA A 395 -15.05 -9.96 11.37
CA ALA A 395 -16.31 -9.26 11.15
C ALA A 395 -16.98 -9.74 9.85
N GLU A 396 -18.28 -9.97 9.89
CA GLU A 396 -19.04 -10.40 8.72
C GLU A 396 -19.08 -9.33 7.64
N SER A 397 -19.12 -9.78 6.40
CA SER A 397 -19.29 -8.91 5.22
C SER A 397 -20.09 -9.61 4.14
N ASN A 398 -20.81 -8.81 3.33
CA ASN A 398 -21.56 -9.29 2.19
C ASN A 398 -20.97 -8.72 0.89
N PRO A 399 -20.94 -9.48 -0.21
CA PRO A 399 -20.52 -8.94 -1.49
C PRO A 399 -21.48 -7.86 -1.97
N GLU A 400 -20.94 -6.74 -2.44
CA GLU A 400 -21.71 -5.69 -3.13
C GLU A 400 -20.97 -5.26 -4.42
N PRO A 401 -21.66 -4.71 -5.42
CA PRO A 401 -21.02 -4.21 -6.63
C PRO A 401 -19.95 -3.16 -6.31
N ALA A 402 -18.76 -3.33 -6.90
CA ALA A 402 -17.65 -2.42 -6.75
C ALA A 402 -17.43 -1.58 -8.00
N ALA A 403 -16.88 -0.39 -7.83
CA ALA A 403 -16.33 0.44 -8.89
C ALA A 403 -14.85 0.64 -8.65
N TRP A 404 -14.04 0.33 -9.64
CA TRP A 404 -12.60 0.57 -9.57
C TRP A 404 -12.30 2.03 -9.93
N PRO A 405 -11.69 2.82 -9.02
CA PRO A 405 -11.54 4.26 -9.23
C PRO A 405 -10.58 4.65 -10.37
N HIS A 406 -9.81 3.68 -10.89
CA HIS A 406 -8.90 3.87 -12.03
C HIS A 406 -9.55 3.58 -13.38
N ASP A 407 -10.77 3.05 -13.41
CA ASP A 407 -11.60 2.89 -14.60
C ASP A 407 -12.57 4.09 -14.71
N PRO A 408 -12.27 5.09 -15.55
CA PRO A 408 -13.09 6.30 -15.67
C PRO A 408 -14.45 6.01 -16.32
N ASP A 409 -14.56 4.91 -17.06
CA ASP A 409 -15.76 4.51 -17.78
C ASP A 409 -16.67 3.63 -16.93
N LEU A 410 -16.22 3.23 -15.72
CA LEU A 410 -16.91 2.33 -14.79
C LEU A 410 -17.39 1.03 -15.47
N ARG A 411 -16.59 0.49 -16.39
CA ARG A 411 -16.90 -0.71 -17.17
C ARG A 411 -16.51 -2.00 -16.47
N MET A 412 -15.48 -1.95 -15.63
CA MET A 412 -15.08 -3.09 -14.82
C MET A 412 -16.21 -3.50 -13.89
N ARG A 413 -16.60 -4.76 -13.95
CA ARG A 413 -17.66 -5.34 -13.13
C ARG A 413 -17.04 -6.30 -12.14
N SER A 414 -17.09 -5.92 -10.88
CA SER A 414 -16.55 -6.72 -9.79
C SER A 414 -17.36 -6.49 -8.51
N THR A 415 -16.93 -7.13 -7.44
CA THR A 415 -17.53 -6.98 -6.11
C THR A 415 -16.44 -6.69 -5.07
N TRP A 416 -16.87 -6.07 -3.98
CA TRP A 416 -16.08 -5.94 -2.75
C TRP A 416 -16.91 -6.32 -1.52
N GLY A 417 -16.31 -6.36 -0.35
CA GLY A 417 -17.02 -6.68 0.89
C GLY A 417 -17.70 -5.46 1.49
N ARG A 418 -19.02 -5.51 1.63
CA ARG A 418 -19.76 -4.58 2.46
C ARG A 418 -19.79 -5.10 3.90
N LEU A 419 -19.21 -4.35 4.83
CA LEU A 419 -19.17 -4.71 6.23
C LEU A 419 -20.57 -4.83 6.84
N VAL A 420 -20.83 -5.89 7.60
CA VAL A 420 -21.95 -5.97 8.52
C VAL A 420 -21.56 -5.21 9.79
N TRP A 421 -21.96 -3.95 9.88
CA TRP A 421 -21.51 -3.01 10.91
C TRP A 421 -21.74 -3.53 12.35
N THR A 422 -22.88 -4.19 12.61
CA THR A 422 -23.18 -4.78 13.93
C THR A 422 -22.24 -5.91 14.29
N SER A 423 -21.85 -6.75 13.32
CA SER A 423 -20.84 -7.78 13.53
C SER A 423 -19.50 -7.16 13.96
N MET A 424 -19.09 -6.04 13.32
CA MET A 424 -17.87 -5.34 13.74
C MET A 424 -17.94 -4.83 15.17
N VAL A 425 -19.08 -4.28 15.60
CA VAL A 425 -19.33 -3.87 16.99
C VAL A 425 -19.14 -5.05 17.94
N ASP A 426 -19.70 -6.21 17.60
CA ASP A 426 -19.64 -7.40 18.45
C ASP A 426 -18.20 -7.96 18.54
N GLN A 427 -17.45 -7.97 17.42
CA GLN A 427 -16.04 -8.40 17.42
C GLN A 427 -15.15 -7.46 18.25
N ILE A 428 -15.40 -6.17 18.22
CA ILE A 428 -14.67 -5.20 19.07
C ILE A 428 -14.97 -5.46 20.55
N ARG A 429 -16.22 -5.68 20.91
CA ARG A 429 -16.61 -5.99 22.31
C ARG A 429 -15.96 -7.27 22.82
N GLU A 430 -15.99 -8.33 22.00
CA GLU A 430 -15.39 -9.61 22.36
C GLU A 430 -13.87 -9.49 22.49
N SER A 431 -13.19 -8.79 21.58
CA SER A 431 -11.75 -8.56 21.65
C SER A 431 -11.36 -7.80 22.93
N TYR A 432 -12.12 -6.76 23.31
CA TYR A 432 -11.88 -6.03 24.55
C TYR A 432 -12.03 -6.94 25.77
N LYS A 433 -13.10 -7.73 25.83
CA LYS A 433 -13.34 -8.69 26.91
C LYS A 433 -12.19 -9.70 27.02
N ILE A 434 -11.73 -10.26 25.92
CA ILE A 434 -10.60 -11.20 25.91
C ILE A 434 -9.34 -10.53 26.46
N ALA A 435 -8.99 -9.33 26.01
CA ALA A 435 -7.80 -8.62 26.48
C ALA A 435 -7.84 -8.31 27.99
N LYS A 436 -9.03 -8.09 28.55
CA LYS A 436 -9.20 -7.68 29.95
C LYS A 436 -9.44 -8.85 30.91
N GLU A 437 -10.18 -9.85 30.47
CA GLU A 437 -10.73 -10.88 31.33
C GLU A 437 -10.11 -12.26 31.10
N ASN A 438 -9.44 -12.46 29.93
CA ASN A 438 -8.89 -13.77 29.57
C ASN A 438 -7.51 -13.65 28.91
N PRO A 439 -6.45 -13.33 29.68
CA PRO A 439 -5.10 -13.17 29.17
C PRO A 439 -4.52 -14.44 28.53
N GLU A 440 -4.96 -15.64 28.97
CA GLU A 440 -4.54 -16.90 28.37
C GLU A 440 -5.10 -17.04 26.94
N ALA A 441 -6.37 -16.72 26.72
CA ALA A 441 -6.96 -16.72 25.37
C ALA A 441 -6.31 -15.68 24.46
N TYR A 442 -6.00 -14.49 25.00
CA TYR A 442 -5.24 -13.49 24.25
C TYR A 442 -3.85 -14.01 23.85
N SER A 443 -3.12 -14.60 24.80
CA SER A 443 -1.80 -15.15 24.57
C SER A 443 -1.80 -16.25 23.51
N GLU A 444 -2.81 -17.11 23.52
CA GLU A 444 -2.97 -18.17 22.51
C GLU A 444 -3.28 -17.59 21.12
N LEU A 445 -4.16 -16.59 21.00
CA LEU A 445 -4.41 -15.87 19.73
C LEU A 445 -3.13 -15.20 19.23
N SER A 446 -2.37 -14.55 20.11
CA SER A 446 -1.09 -13.91 19.82
C SER A 446 -0.08 -14.91 19.24
N ARG A 447 0.06 -16.08 19.90
CA ARG A 447 0.96 -17.15 19.46
C ARG A 447 0.56 -17.69 18.08
N ARG A 448 -0.72 -18.01 17.89
CA ARG A 448 -1.23 -18.54 16.59
C ARG A 448 -1.07 -17.53 15.46
N SER A 449 -1.34 -16.24 15.72
CA SER A 449 -1.14 -15.17 14.73
C SER A 449 0.31 -15.13 14.25
N ARG A 450 1.26 -15.15 15.17
CA ARG A 450 2.69 -15.13 14.86
C ARG A 450 3.14 -16.37 14.08
N GLU A 451 2.70 -17.54 14.49
CA GLU A 451 3.02 -18.81 13.83
C GLU A 451 2.45 -18.87 12.41
N ARG A 452 1.19 -18.44 12.22
CA ARG A 452 0.56 -18.36 10.89
C ARG A 452 1.38 -17.46 9.97
N LEU A 453 1.70 -16.26 10.42
CA LEU A 453 2.44 -15.30 9.60
C LEU A 453 3.90 -15.72 9.38
N LYS A 454 4.53 -16.43 10.33
CA LYS A 454 5.86 -16.98 10.12
C LYS A 454 5.90 -17.97 8.97
N GLY A 455 4.94 -18.87 8.88
CA GLY A 455 4.81 -19.81 7.74
C GLY A 455 4.36 -19.14 6.44
N TRP A 456 3.57 -18.07 6.54
CA TRP A 456 2.99 -17.38 5.39
C TRP A 456 3.93 -16.37 4.75
N ALA A 457 4.54 -15.48 5.53
CA ALA A 457 5.20 -14.27 5.05
C ALA A 457 6.53 -13.95 5.75
N SER A 458 7.17 -14.85 6.50
CA SER A 458 8.54 -14.56 6.97
C SER A 458 9.50 -14.46 5.78
N PRO A 459 10.57 -13.66 5.87
CA PRO A 459 11.56 -13.56 4.79
C PRO A 459 12.10 -14.92 4.35
N GLU A 460 12.40 -15.82 5.30
CA GLU A 460 12.84 -17.19 5.03
C GLU A 460 11.81 -17.99 4.22
N SER A 461 10.53 -17.93 4.62
CA SER A 461 9.43 -18.64 3.97
C SER A 461 9.15 -18.10 2.57
N VAL A 462 9.29 -16.79 2.36
CA VAL A 462 9.07 -16.12 1.06
C VAL A 462 10.25 -16.35 0.13
N GLN A 463 11.48 -16.34 0.64
CA GLN A 463 12.70 -16.48 -0.16
C GLN A 463 12.70 -17.78 -0.98
N GLY A 464 12.37 -18.90 -0.36
CA GLY A 464 12.29 -20.20 -1.07
C GLY A 464 11.33 -20.15 -2.25
N ARG A 465 10.10 -19.67 -2.00
CA ARG A 465 9.05 -19.54 -3.05
C ARG A 465 9.44 -18.58 -4.16
N LEU A 466 10.12 -17.47 -3.82
CA LEU A 466 10.59 -16.49 -4.80
C LEU A 466 11.69 -17.08 -5.69
N ILE A 467 12.67 -17.76 -5.10
CA ILE A 467 13.74 -18.44 -5.84
C ILE A 467 13.15 -19.48 -6.78
N ASP A 468 12.27 -20.36 -6.28
CA ASP A 468 11.61 -21.39 -7.10
C ASP A 468 10.82 -20.76 -8.27
N ALA A 469 10.11 -19.66 -8.04
CA ALA A 469 9.37 -18.97 -9.09
C ALA A 469 10.31 -18.42 -10.19
N LEU A 470 11.39 -17.74 -9.79
CA LEU A 470 12.35 -17.16 -10.72
C LEU A 470 13.15 -18.24 -11.47
N ASP A 471 13.53 -19.34 -10.80
CA ASP A 471 14.23 -20.47 -11.44
C ASP A 471 13.33 -21.19 -12.45
N ASN A 472 12.03 -21.34 -12.17
CA ASN A 472 11.09 -21.91 -13.12
C ASN A 472 10.96 -21.06 -14.38
N VAL A 473 10.88 -19.74 -14.26
CA VAL A 473 10.85 -18.81 -15.41
C VAL A 473 12.14 -18.91 -16.20
N TYR A 474 13.28 -18.92 -15.51
CA TYR A 474 14.60 -18.99 -16.14
C TYR A 474 14.81 -20.30 -16.91
N ALA A 475 14.38 -21.43 -16.36
CA ALA A 475 14.49 -22.74 -17.00
C ALA A 475 13.64 -22.81 -18.29
N GLN A 476 12.39 -22.31 -18.25
CA GLN A 476 11.50 -22.30 -19.41
C GLN A 476 12.02 -21.43 -20.56
N SER A 477 12.70 -20.33 -20.27
CA SER A 477 13.29 -19.45 -21.28
C SER A 477 14.50 -20.06 -21.99
N SER A 478 15.23 -20.98 -21.32
CA SER A 478 16.39 -21.67 -21.88
C SER A 478 16.00 -22.72 -22.92
N ASP A 479 14.78 -23.22 -22.88
CA ASP A 479 14.27 -24.27 -23.76
C ASP A 479 13.56 -23.74 -25.02
N THR A 480 13.37 -22.41 -25.13
CA THR A 480 12.68 -21.80 -26.28
C THR A 480 13.72 -21.34 -27.31
N PRO A 481 13.77 -21.88 -28.54
CA PRO A 481 14.67 -21.37 -29.58
C PRO A 481 14.28 -19.93 -29.95
N THR A 482 15.25 -19.04 -29.97
CA THR A 482 15.12 -17.65 -30.44
C THR A 482 14.56 -17.63 -31.86
N THR A 483 13.28 -17.36 -32.03
CA THR A 483 12.65 -17.11 -33.32
C THR A 483 12.82 -15.64 -33.71
N GLU A 484 13.32 -15.47 -34.89
CA GLU A 484 13.62 -14.21 -35.57
C GLU A 484 12.38 -13.32 -35.77
N ASN A 485 12.60 -12.00 -35.68
CA ASN A 485 11.86 -10.90 -36.26
C ASN A 485 10.44 -10.60 -35.78
N TYR A 486 10.35 -9.70 -34.80
CA TYR A 486 9.11 -8.94 -34.56
C TYR A 486 9.27 -7.50 -35.04
N SER A 487 8.43 -7.10 -36.01
CA SER A 487 8.33 -5.72 -36.52
C SER A 487 7.48 -4.87 -35.56
N ASP A 488 8.02 -3.70 -35.21
CA ASP A 488 7.52 -2.64 -34.36
C ASP A 488 6.01 -2.31 -34.50
N PRO A 489 5.23 -2.29 -33.44
CA PRO A 489 3.98 -1.57 -33.37
C PRO A 489 4.15 -0.27 -32.56
N THR A 490 4.32 0.85 -33.26
CA THR A 490 3.95 2.24 -32.89
C THR A 490 3.91 2.58 -31.39
N ALA A 491 4.97 3.21 -30.90
CA ALA A 491 5.05 3.84 -29.58
C ALA A 491 3.96 4.93 -29.41
N PRO A 492 3.21 4.95 -28.31
CA PRO A 492 2.35 6.07 -27.99
C PRO A 492 3.16 7.21 -27.36
N ASP A 493 2.94 8.42 -27.89
CA ASP A 493 3.55 9.66 -27.44
C ASP A 493 3.34 9.96 -25.92
N SER A 494 4.46 10.15 -25.25
CA SER A 494 4.67 10.88 -23.98
C SER A 494 3.95 10.46 -22.70
N PHE A 495 4.71 9.74 -21.86
CA PHE A 495 4.40 9.42 -20.44
C PHE A 495 4.46 10.63 -19.48
N SER A 496 4.89 11.81 -19.93
CA SER A 496 5.23 12.93 -19.03
C SER A 496 4.05 13.74 -18.44
N LYS A 497 2.77 13.31 -18.62
CA LYS A 497 1.60 14.13 -18.22
C LYS A 497 0.48 13.46 -17.42
N ARG A 498 0.65 12.25 -16.88
CA ARG A 498 -0.45 11.54 -16.19
C ARG A 498 -0.28 11.33 -14.68
N ALA A 499 0.72 11.94 -14.03
CA ALA A 499 0.79 12.04 -12.58
C ALA A 499 0.14 13.34 -12.10
N ALA A 500 -1.19 13.36 -11.94
CA ALA A 500 -1.94 14.40 -11.22
C ALA A 500 -3.28 13.82 -10.74
#